data_176adf0250f5fa4d855e2399b8dde8e5
#
_entry.id   176adf0250f5fa4d855e2399b8dde8e5
#
_cell.length_a   1.000
_cell.length_b   1.000
_cell.length_c   1.000
_cell.angle_alpha   90.00
_cell.angle_beta   90.00
_cell.angle_gamma   90.00
#
_symmetry.space_group_name_H-M   'P 1'
#
loop_
_entity.id
_entity.type
_entity.pdbx_description
1 polymer ?
#
loop_
_entity_poly.entity_id
_entity_poly.type
_entity_poly.pdbx_seq_one_letter_code
_entity_poly.pdbx_strand_id
1 'polypeptide(L)'
;MTRYLIYICACAMLLMTSCRGGGEKSAEEAEHIDTIPMLVQQIRQCSKLYTAEYKVHKIVTHDDVVKLTGKALGKDFSLDLPSLGKRKVAIPIDATLKAYIDMSQLKAEDIKRDGERIEIILPKPHVVMTSSSIDHDGIKQYVAVLRQNFSDEELSNYEKQGRKSIIEDIPRMNILQTAKVGAANMLIPLVARMGYKQENVTITFIESDDKKGGIAWILD
;
A
#
# COMPACT_ATOMS: atom_id res chain seq x y z
N MET A 1 7.16 -23.28 -87.89
CA MET A 1 7.28 -23.52 -86.42
C MET A 1 8.35 -22.64 -85.80
N THR A 2 9.49 -22.40 -86.40
CA THR A 2 10.59 -21.60 -85.84
C THR A 2 10.26 -20.13 -85.50
N ARG A 3 9.35 -19.50 -86.29
CA ARG A 3 8.93 -18.09 -86.08
C ARG A 3 8.11 -17.86 -84.82
N TYR A 4 7.28 -18.83 -84.41
CA TYR A 4 6.48 -18.75 -83.14
C TYR A 4 7.36 -18.95 -81.92
N LEU A 5 8.41 -19.76 -82.01
CA LEU A 5 9.32 -19.99 -80.92
C LEU A 5 10.09 -18.71 -80.55
N ILE A 6 10.45 -17.89 -81.56
CA ILE A 6 11.14 -16.62 -81.33
C ILE A 6 10.24 -15.58 -80.62
N TYR A 7 8.96 -15.55 -81.00
CA TYR A 7 8.00 -14.67 -80.32
C TYR A 7 7.72 -15.08 -78.88
N ILE A 8 7.70 -16.35 -78.62
CA ILE A 8 7.51 -16.87 -77.21
C ILE A 8 8.76 -16.53 -76.40
N CYS A 9 9.96 -16.70 -76.90
CA CYS A 9 11.21 -16.29 -76.24
C CYS A 9 11.29 -14.76 -76.02
N ALA A 10 10.84 -13.96 -76.96
CA ALA A 10 10.83 -12.51 -76.87
C ALA A 10 9.82 -12.02 -75.79
N CYS A 11 8.60 -12.63 -75.69
CA CYS A 11 7.64 -12.35 -74.67
C CYS A 11 8.11 -12.80 -73.27
N ALA A 12 8.81 -13.93 -73.14
CA ALA A 12 9.37 -14.43 -71.91
C ALA A 12 10.52 -13.51 -71.38
N MET A 13 11.31 -12.90 -72.27
CA MET A 13 12.32 -11.92 -71.84
C MET A 13 11.74 -10.58 -71.36
N LEU A 14 10.57 -10.16 -71.87
CA LEU A 14 9.91 -8.93 -71.46
C LEU A 14 9.25 -9.06 -70.07
N LEU A 15 8.95 -10.26 -69.61
CA LEU A 15 8.37 -10.51 -68.29
C LEU A 15 9.39 -10.51 -67.16
N MET A 16 10.72 -10.55 -67.46
CA MET A 16 11.78 -10.58 -66.46
C MET A 16 12.33 -9.18 -66.09
N THR A 17 11.84 -8.11 -66.67
CA THR A 17 12.32 -6.74 -66.38
C THR A 17 11.42 -5.97 -65.38
N SER A 18 10.40 -6.62 -64.81
CA SER A 18 9.46 -5.94 -63.88
C SER A 18 9.78 -6.06 -62.39
N CYS A 19 11.01 -6.43 -62.02
CA CYS A 19 11.41 -6.48 -60.62
C CYS A 19 12.70 -5.69 -60.38
N ARG A 20 12.74 -4.42 -60.78
CA ARG A 20 13.78 -3.50 -60.33
C ARG A 20 13.20 -2.12 -60.04
N GLY A 21 12.11 -2.14 -59.26
CA GLY A 21 11.70 -1.01 -58.46
C GLY A 21 12.53 -1.01 -57.20
N GLY A 22 13.54 -0.15 -57.10
CA GLY A 22 14.19 0.20 -55.86
C GLY A 22 13.12 0.86 -54.97
N GLY A 23 12.46 0.06 -54.18
CA GLY A 23 11.81 0.57 -52.99
C GLY A 23 12.91 1.02 -52.06
N GLU A 24 13.19 2.31 -52.01
CA GLU A 24 13.61 2.91 -50.77
C GLU A 24 12.65 2.37 -49.73
N LYS A 25 13.16 1.44 -48.90
CA LYS A 25 12.58 1.24 -47.61
C LYS A 25 12.73 2.58 -46.90
N SER A 26 11.74 3.45 -47.07
CA SER A 26 11.41 4.35 -46.00
C SER A 26 11.35 3.44 -44.75
N ALA A 27 12.35 3.57 -43.90
CA ALA A 27 12.22 3.11 -42.55
C ALA A 27 10.89 3.72 -42.13
N GLU A 28 9.81 2.90 -42.11
CA GLU A 28 8.63 3.21 -41.34
C GLU A 28 9.24 3.51 -39.99
N GLU A 29 9.34 4.78 -39.68
CA GLU A 29 9.39 5.25 -38.32
C GLU A 29 8.22 4.52 -37.66
N ALA A 30 8.55 3.45 -36.95
CA ALA A 30 7.56 2.70 -36.18
C ALA A 30 6.89 3.77 -35.33
N GLU A 31 5.68 4.11 -35.72
CA GLU A 31 4.86 5.11 -35.05
C GLU A 31 4.87 4.69 -33.60
N HIS A 32 5.65 5.41 -32.80
CA HIS A 32 5.96 5.05 -31.43
C HIS A 32 4.67 5.22 -30.65
N ILE A 33 3.83 4.18 -30.65
CA ILE A 33 2.56 4.17 -29.92
C ILE A 33 2.88 4.55 -28.48
N ASP A 34 2.36 5.70 -28.06
CA ASP A 34 2.46 6.13 -26.68
C ASP A 34 1.66 5.17 -25.79
N THR A 35 2.37 4.27 -25.14
CA THR A 35 1.76 3.25 -24.25
C THR A 35 1.44 3.80 -22.87
N ILE A 36 1.86 5.04 -22.54
CA ILE A 36 1.66 5.66 -21.22
C ILE A 36 0.16 5.78 -20.85
N PRO A 37 -0.74 6.26 -21.73
CA PRO A 37 -2.16 6.36 -21.39
C PRO A 37 -2.79 5.00 -21.07
N MET A 38 -2.40 3.95 -21.78
CA MET A 38 -2.87 2.59 -21.54
C MET A 38 -2.34 2.08 -20.19
N LEU A 39 -1.08 2.33 -19.86
CA LEU A 39 -0.47 1.96 -18.59
C LEU A 39 -1.17 2.66 -17.42
N VAL A 40 -1.41 3.98 -17.52
CA VAL A 40 -2.17 4.75 -16.51
C VAL A 40 -3.55 4.14 -16.32
N GLN A 41 -4.26 3.83 -17.40
CA GLN A 41 -5.60 3.26 -17.31
C GLN A 41 -5.60 1.89 -16.63
N GLN A 42 -4.65 1.01 -16.95
CA GLN A 42 -4.52 -0.30 -16.32
C GLN A 42 -4.22 -0.20 -14.82
N ILE A 43 -3.29 0.68 -14.44
CA ILE A 43 -2.93 0.88 -13.03
C ILE A 43 -4.11 1.48 -12.26
N ARG A 44 -4.82 2.46 -12.84
CA ARG A 44 -5.99 3.11 -12.21
C ARG A 44 -7.19 2.19 -12.02
N GLN A 45 -7.32 1.12 -12.79
CA GLN A 45 -8.36 0.11 -12.58
C GLN A 45 -8.27 -0.53 -11.19
N CYS A 46 -7.07 -0.60 -10.61
CA CYS A 46 -6.88 -0.96 -9.21
C CYS A 46 -6.91 0.30 -8.36
N SER A 47 -8.08 0.79 -7.97
CA SER A 47 -8.22 2.04 -7.19
C SER A 47 -7.38 2.02 -5.89
N LYS A 48 -7.28 0.87 -5.23
CA LYS A 48 -6.44 0.65 -4.05
C LYS A 48 -5.57 -0.59 -4.26
N LEU A 49 -4.26 -0.40 -4.32
CA LEU A 49 -3.29 -1.47 -4.41
C LEU A 49 -2.82 -1.85 -3.00
N TYR A 50 -3.36 -2.94 -2.46
CA TYR A 50 -2.92 -3.48 -1.16
C TYR A 50 -1.60 -4.21 -1.33
N THR A 51 -0.56 -3.77 -0.63
CA THR A 51 0.83 -4.20 -0.85
C THR A 51 1.49 -4.80 0.38
N ALA A 52 0.92 -4.62 1.57
CA ALA A 52 1.39 -5.24 2.80
C ALA A 52 0.23 -5.51 3.77
N GLU A 53 0.33 -6.59 4.54
CA GLU A 53 -0.59 -6.95 5.62
C GLU A 53 0.23 -7.33 6.85
N TYR A 54 -0.17 -6.80 8.01
CA TYR A 54 0.42 -7.10 9.32
C TYR A 54 -0.66 -7.57 10.27
N LYS A 55 -0.42 -8.70 10.93
CA LYS A 55 -1.21 -9.17 12.07
C LYS A 55 -0.49 -8.75 13.33
N VAL A 56 -1.17 -7.96 14.16
CA VAL A 56 -0.64 -7.41 15.40
C VAL A 56 -1.37 -8.04 16.56
N HIS A 57 -0.61 -8.63 17.49
CA HIS A 57 -1.10 -9.06 18.78
C HIS A 57 -0.55 -8.13 19.86
N LYS A 58 -1.40 -7.47 20.62
CA LYS A 58 -1.00 -6.51 21.67
C LYS A 58 -1.74 -6.79 22.95
N ILE A 59 -1.00 -6.90 24.04
CA ILE A 59 -1.60 -7.01 25.38
C ILE A 59 -1.59 -5.61 26.00
N VAL A 60 -2.79 -5.09 26.26
CA VAL A 60 -2.99 -3.82 26.95
C VAL A 60 -3.13 -4.10 28.44
N THR A 61 -2.26 -3.52 29.25
CA THR A 61 -2.30 -3.66 30.70
C THR A 61 -2.73 -2.35 31.34
N HIS A 62 -3.58 -2.44 32.33
CA HIS A 62 -3.96 -1.30 33.16
C HIS A 62 -3.86 -1.64 34.65
N ASP A 63 -3.18 -0.79 35.39
CA ASP A 63 -3.08 -0.87 36.86
C ASP A 63 -3.88 0.26 37.44
N ASP A 64 -4.82 -0.09 38.32
CA ASP A 64 -5.69 0.86 39.01
C ASP A 64 -5.47 0.77 40.52
N VAL A 65 -5.13 1.90 41.12
CA VAL A 65 -4.98 2.08 42.56
C VAL A 65 -5.98 3.09 43.04
N VAL A 66 -6.45 2.94 44.30
CA VAL A 66 -7.34 3.93 44.91
C VAL A 66 -6.59 5.24 45.06
N LYS A 67 -7.19 6.32 44.56
CA LYS A 67 -6.67 7.67 44.69
C LYS A 67 -7.58 8.48 45.61
N LEU A 68 -6.98 9.05 46.62
CA LEU A 68 -7.67 10.05 47.42
C LEU A 68 -7.41 11.42 46.81
N THR A 69 -8.45 12.02 46.23
CA THR A 69 -8.37 13.37 45.68
C THR A 69 -9.10 14.35 46.56
N GLY A 70 -8.56 15.52 46.78
CA GLY A 70 -9.17 16.54 47.60
C GLY A 70 -8.57 17.92 47.37
N LYS A 71 -9.15 18.94 48.02
CA LYS A 71 -8.59 20.31 48.03
C LYS A 71 -8.09 20.62 49.42
N ALA A 72 -6.84 20.98 49.56
CA ALA A 72 -6.25 21.47 50.76
C ALA A 72 -5.54 22.81 50.49
N LEU A 73 -5.84 23.81 51.28
CA LEU A 73 -5.27 25.17 51.19
C LEU A 73 -5.40 25.76 49.74
N GLY A 74 -6.53 25.50 49.05
CA GLY A 74 -6.80 26.01 47.71
C GLY A 74 -6.04 25.28 46.59
N LYS A 75 -5.31 24.22 46.89
CA LYS A 75 -4.61 23.38 45.91
C LYS A 75 -5.23 21.99 45.86
N ASP A 76 -5.38 21.47 44.64
CA ASP A 76 -5.82 20.09 44.46
C ASP A 76 -4.66 19.15 44.80
N PHE A 77 -4.98 18.08 45.58
CA PHE A 77 -4.03 17.03 45.87
C PHE A 77 -4.59 15.67 45.45
N SER A 78 -3.72 14.77 45.10
CA SER A 78 -4.03 13.36 44.80
C SER A 78 -3.01 12.49 45.51
N LEU A 79 -3.48 11.56 46.34
CA LEU A 79 -2.68 10.61 47.08
C LEU A 79 -3.07 9.20 46.66
N ASP A 80 -2.11 8.43 46.15
CA ASP A 80 -2.31 7.02 45.85
C ASP A 80 -2.32 6.20 47.13
N LEU A 81 -3.37 5.41 47.33
CA LEU A 81 -3.57 4.54 48.49
C LEU A 81 -3.47 3.05 48.12
N PRO A 82 -2.25 2.54 47.85
CA PRO A 82 -2.08 1.13 47.45
C PRO A 82 -2.51 0.13 48.53
N SER A 83 -2.57 0.54 49.78
CA SER A 83 -3.05 -0.26 50.91
C SER A 83 -4.54 -0.62 50.85
N LEU A 84 -5.36 0.16 50.12
CA LEU A 84 -6.79 -0.11 49.92
C LEU A 84 -7.04 -1.12 48.77
N GLY A 85 -6.00 -1.68 48.20
CA GLY A 85 -6.08 -2.72 47.17
C GLY A 85 -5.87 -2.19 45.76
N LYS A 86 -5.33 -3.04 44.91
CA LYS A 86 -5.03 -2.78 43.47
C LYS A 86 -5.96 -3.60 42.60
N ARG A 87 -6.31 -3.06 41.47
CA ARG A 87 -6.89 -3.83 40.35
C ARG A 87 -5.94 -3.79 39.18
N LYS A 88 -5.80 -4.91 38.50
CA LYS A 88 -5.03 -5.01 37.28
C LYS A 88 -5.82 -5.75 36.22
N VAL A 89 -5.72 -5.32 34.99
CA VAL A 89 -6.33 -6.03 33.90
C VAL A 89 -5.29 -6.11 32.75
N ALA A 90 -5.28 -7.24 32.05
CA ALA A 90 -4.53 -7.46 30.83
C ALA A 90 -5.52 -7.93 29.77
N ILE A 91 -5.61 -7.19 28.68
CA ILE A 91 -6.56 -7.39 27.58
C ILE A 91 -5.75 -7.68 26.31
N PRO A 92 -5.79 -8.92 25.78
CA PRO A 92 -5.18 -9.25 24.50
C PRO A 92 -6.05 -8.72 23.37
N ILE A 93 -5.42 -8.02 22.43
CA ILE A 93 -6.07 -7.43 21.27
C ILE A 93 -5.35 -7.91 20.01
N ASP A 94 -6.08 -8.54 19.09
CA ASP A 94 -5.62 -8.91 17.76
C ASP A 94 -6.13 -7.88 16.76
N ALA A 95 -5.25 -7.41 15.90
CA ALA A 95 -5.60 -6.47 14.85
C ALA A 95 -4.93 -6.83 13.53
N THR A 96 -5.63 -6.57 12.43
CA THR A 96 -5.07 -6.67 11.08
C THR A 96 -4.92 -5.29 10.49
N LEU A 97 -3.69 -4.94 10.14
CA LEU A 97 -3.33 -3.71 9.46
C LEU A 97 -3.02 -4.02 8.00
N LYS A 98 -3.60 -3.28 7.08
CA LYS A 98 -3.29 -3.36 5.64
C LYS A 98 -2.73 -2.04 5.15
N ALA A 99 -1.65 -2.10 4.39
CA ALA A 99 -1.14 -0.93 3.70
C ALA A 99 -1.53 -1.00 2.23
N TYR A 100 -1.98 0.13 1.69
CA TYR A 100 -2.37 0.28 0.30
C TYR A 100 -1.86 1.60 -0.28
N ILE A 101 -1.78 1.64 -1.61
CA ILE A 101 -1.48 2.83 -2.38
C ILE A 101 -2.75 3.18 -3.17
N ASP A 102 -3.17 4.45 -3.09
CA ASP A 102 -4.33 4.94 -3.85
C ASP A 102 -3.89 5.29 -5.28
N MET A 103 -4.26 4.43 -6.22
CA MET A 103 -3.95 4.58 -7.63
C MET A 103 -4.96 5.42 -8.40
N SER A 104 -6.08 5.82 -7.78
CA SER A 104 -7.15 6.55 -8.47
C SER A 104 -6.70 7.92 -8.99
N GLN A 105 -5.72 8.50 -8.34
CA GLN A 105 -5.20 9.84 -8.66
C GLN A 105 -3.96 9.81 -9.57
N LEU A 106 -3.44 8.63 -9.95
CA LEU A 106 -2.29 8.52 -10.83
C LEU A 106 -2.59 9.20 -12.18
N LYS A 107 -1.70 10.06 -12.63
CA LYS A 107 -1.80 10.80 -13.89
C LYS A 107 -0.71 10.36 -14.87
N ALA A 108 -0.87 10.72 -16.15
CA ALA A 108 0.17 10.47 -17.14
C ALA A 108 1.49 11.20 -16.81
N GLU A 109 1.40 12.36 -16.14
CA GLU A 109 2.55 13.17 -15.69
C GLU A 109 3.40 12.47 -14.62
N ASP A 110 2.78 11.52 -13.88
CA ASP A 110 3.47 10.73 -12.85
C ASP A 110 4.28 9.57 -13.46
N ILE A 111 4.16 9.36 -14.78
CA ILE A 111 4.93 8.36 -15.51
C ILE A 111 5.88 9.08 -16.45
N LYS A 112 7.17 9.01 -16.14
CA LYS A 112 8.22 9.63 -16.92
C LYS A 112 8.93 8.57 -17.74
N ARG A 113 9.13 8.86 -19.02
CA ARG A 113 9.84 8.01 -19.96
C ARG A 113 11.09 8.73 -20.45
N ASP A 114 12.20 8.02 -20.41
CA ASP A 114 13.47 8.46 -20.99
C ASP A 114 14.09 7.29 -21.79
N GLY A 115 13.86 7.30 -23.08
CA GLY A 115 14.25 6.21 -23.98
C GLY A 115 13.62 4.87 -23.57
N GLU A 116 14.45 3.89 -23.21
CA GLU A 116 14.01 2.58 -22.72
C GLU A 116 13.66 2.58 -21.22
N ARG A 117 13.99 3.64 -20.48
CA ARG A 117 13.74 3.74 -19.04
C ARG A 117 12.35 4.31 -18.78
N ILE A 118 11.70 3.79 -17.75
CA ILE A 118 10.41 4.29 -17.27
C ILE A 118 10.45 4.46 -15.76
N GLU A 119 10.05 5.62 -15.30
CA GLU A 119 9.89 5.94 -13.89
C GLU A 119 8.41 6.15 -13.59
N ILE A 120 7.88 5.48 -12.58
CA ILE A 120 6.51 5.63 -12.11
C ILE A 120 6.55 6.23 -10.71
N ILE A 121 5.98 7.42 -10.58
CA ILE A 121 5.92 8.17 -9.32
C ILE A 121 4.58 7.86 -8.66
N LEU A 122 4.61 7.15 -7.54
CA LEU A 122 3.43 6.73 -6.82
C LEU A 122 3.12 7.66 -5.63
N PRO A 123 1.85 7.79 -5.24
CA PRO A 123 1.51 8.44 -3.99
C PRO A 123 2.04 7.64 -2.79
N LYS A 124 2.12 8.29 -1.64
CA LYS A 124 2.55 7.64 -0.40
C LYS A 124 1.59 6.51 -0.01
N PRO A 125 2.10 5.41 0.58
CA PRO A 125 1.25 4.36 1.12
C PRO A 125 0.39 4.88 2.30
N HIS A 126 -0.83 4.34 2.40
CA HIS A 126 -1.74 4.53 3.52
C HIS A 126 -1.86 3.22 4.29
N VAL A 127 -2.08 3.32 5.62
CA VAL A 127 -2.36 2.15 6.46
C VAL A 127 -3.76 2.25 7.02
N VAL A 128 -4.48 1.14 6.98
CA VAL A 128 -5.82 1.00 7.53
C VAL A 128 -5.89 -0.22 8.44
N MET A 129 -6.55 -0.09 9.58
CA MET A 129 -6.92 -1.25 10.41
C MET A 129 -8.21 -1.83 9.84
N THR A 130 -8.13 -3.06 9.30
CA THR A 130 -9.27 -3.72 8.65
C THR A 130 -10.05 -4.62 9.58
N SER A 131 -9.43 -5.06 10.65
CA SER A 131 -10.12 -5.80 11.71
C SER A 131 -9.42 -5.55 13.04
N SER A 132 -10.21 -5.66 14.12
CA SER A 132 -9.71 -5.67 15.48
C SER A 132 -10.65 -6.53 16.31
N SER A 133 -10.11 -7.50 17.02
CA SER A 133 -10.84 -8.41 17.91
C SER A 133 -10.15 -8.50 19.26
N ILE A 134 -10.93 -8.81 20.27
CA ILE A 134 -10.45 -9.03 21.63
C ILE A 134 -10.63 -10.50 21.94
N ASP A 135 -9.60 -11.09 22.48
CA ASP A 135 -9.70 -12.41 23.07
C ASP A 135 -10.28 -12.27 24.48
N HIS A 136 -11.61 -12.36 24.58
CA HIS A 136 -12.32 -12.25 25.85
C HIS A 136 -11.93 -13.35 26.84
N ASP A 137 -11.61 -14.55 26.35
CA ASP A 137 -11.20 -15.68 27.19
C ASP A 137 -9.76 -15.48 27.71
N GLY A 138 -8.97 -14.72 26.99
CA GLY A 138 -7.60 -14.34 27.35
C GLY A 138 -7.52 -13.15 28.32
N ILE A 139 -8.61 -12.46 28.63
CA ILE A 139 -8.60 -11.34 29.58
C ILE A 139 -8.25 -11.85 30.98
N LYS A 140 -7.16 -11.32 31.53
CA LYS A 140 -6.74 -11.64 32.91
C LYS A 140 -6.98 -10.44 33.80
N GLN A 141 -7.67 -10.69 34.91
CA GLN A 141 -7.97 -9.67 35.89
C GLN A 141 -7.43 -10.10 37.27
N TYR A 142 -6.86 -9.15 37.98
CA TYR A 142 -6.54 -9.25 39.40
C TYR A 142 -7.28 -8.15 40.13
N VAL A 143 -8.15 -8.52 41.05
CA VAL A 143 -8.95 -7.59 41.85
C VAL A 143 -8.75 -7.91 43.32
N ALA A 144 -8.27 -6.95 44.08
CA ALA A 144 -8.12 -7.11 45.54
C ALA A 144 -9.48 -7.28 46.23
N VAL A 145 -9.52 -8.04 47.33
CA VAL A 145 -10.75 -8.46 47.99
C VAL A 145 -11.69 -7.30 48.38
N LEU A 146 -11.14 -6.12 48.64
CA LEU A 146 -11.92 -4.93 48.99
C LEU A 146 -12.35 -4.07 47.79
N ARG A 147 -12.08 -4.53 46.56
CA ARG A 147 -12.38 -3.78 45.34
C ARG A 147 -13.47 -4.47 44.53
N GLN A 148 -14.24 -3.67 43.80
CA GLN A 148 -15.20 -4.18 42.81
C GLN A 148 -14.47 -4.60 41.52
N ASN A 149 -15.05 -5.58 40.84
CA ASN A 149 -14.56 -5.97 39.48
C ASN A 149 -14.60 -4.80 38.51
N PHE A 150 -13.85 -4.92 37.44
CA PHE A 150 -13.96 -3.97 36.34
C PHE A 150 -15.36 -4.05 35.71
N SER A 151 -15.95 -2.90 35.43
CA SER A 151 -17.22 -2.82 34.71
C SER A 151 -16.99 -3.02 33.22
N ASP A 152 -18.04 -3.39 32.48
CA ASP A 152 -17.98 -3.52 31.03
C ASP A 152 -17.62 -2.19 30.36
N GLU A 153 -18.03 -1.06 30.93
CA GLU A 153 -17.66 0.26 30.45
C GLU A 153 -16.15 0.54 30.59
N GLU A 154 -15.55 0.19 31.75
CA GLU A 154 -14.12 0.30 31.99
C GLU A 154 -13.34 -0.56 30.99
N LEU A 155 -13.75 -1.82 30.82
CA LEU A 155 -13.13 -2.73 29.87
C LEU A 155 -13.20 -2.19 28.42
N SER A 156 -14.39 -1.72 28.01
CA SER A 156 -14.58 -1.11 26.68
C SER A 156 -13.68 0.12 26.46
N ASN A 157 -13.49 0.93 27.51
CA ASN A 157 -12.58 2.07 27.41
C ASN A 157 -11.11 1.65 27.26
N TYR A 158 -10.67 0.60 27.97
CA TYR A 158 -9.31 0.05 27.80
C TYR A 158 -9.09 -0.57 26.43
N GLU A 159 -10.12 -1.22 25.88
CA GLU A 159 -10.10 -1.71 24.51
C GLU A 159 -9.89 -0.58 23.49
N LYS A 160 -10.65 0.50 23.59
CA LYS A 160 -10.50 1.69 22.75
C LYS A 160 -9.08 2.29 22.86
N GLN A 161 -8.54 2.37 24.07
CA GLN A 161 -7.18 2.82 24.30
C GLN A 161 -6.15 1.88 23.66
N GLY A 162 -6.39 0.57 23.75
CA GLY A 162 -5.53 -0.43 23.12
C GLY A 162 -5.49 -0.32 21.60
N ARG A 163 -6.65 -0.18 20.95
CA ARG A 163 -6.74 0.07 19.51
C ARG A 163 -6.00 1.35 19.11
N LYS A 164 -6.21 2.42 19.85
CA LYS A 164 -5.51 3.69 19.64
C LYS A 164 -4.01 3.52 19.76
N SER A 165 -3.55 2.77 20.75
CA SER A 165 -2.13 2.49 20.95
C SER A 165 -1.51 1.65 19.83
N ILE A 166 -2.24 0.68 19.25
CA ILE A 166 -1.76 -0.06 18.06
C ILE A 166 -1.53 0.91 16.91
N ILE A 167 -2.41 1.85 16.72
CA ILE A 167 -2.34 2.84 15.64
C ILE A 167 -1.15 3.79 15.84
N GLU A 168 -0.94 4.25 17.06
CA GLU A 168 0.22 5.10 17.40
C GLU A 168 1.56 4.37 17.19
N ASP A 169 1.56 3.04 17.22
CA ASP A 169 2.74 2.23 16.96
C ASP A 169 3.00 1.98 15.45
N ILE A 170 2.03 2.22 14.56
CA ILE A 170 2.18 1.99 13.10
C ILE A 170 3.47 2.59 12.52
N PRO A 171 3.89 3.83 12.84
CA PRO A 171 5.12 4.39 12.31
C PRO A 171 6.38 3.59 12.67
N ARG A 172 6.33 2.82 13.76
CA ARG A 172 7.44 1.98 14.24
C ARG A 172 7.45 0.58 13.63
N MET A 173 6.35 0.16 13.01
CA MET A 173 6.18 -1.21 12.48
C MET A 173 6.80 -1.43 11.11
N ASN A 174 7.42 -0.41 10.51
CA ASN A 174 8.00 -0.47 9.17
C ASN A 174 7.03 -0.91 8.03
N ILE A 175 5.73 -0.93 8.30
CA ILE A 175 4.70 -1.38 7.34
C ILE A 175 4.67 -0.51 6.08
N LEU A 176 4.94 0.79 6.20
CA LEU A 176 4.97 1.72 5.07
C LEU A 176 6.13 1.39 4.12
N GLN A 177 7.29 1.05 4.64
CA GLN A 177 8.43 0.65 3.81
C GLN A 177 8.18 -0.70 3.14
N THR A 178 7.63 -1.66 3.89
CA THR A 178 7.21 -2.95 3.31
C THR A 178 6.19 -2.75 2.19
N ALA A 179 5.27 -1.80 2.35
CA ALA A 179 4.28 -1.48 1.33
C ALA A 179 4.92 -0.89 0.06
N LYS A 180 5.92 -0.02 0.20
CA LYS A 180 6.67 0.51 -0.95
C LYS A 180 7.36 -0.62 -1.74
N VAL A 181 8.04 -1.52 -1.05
CA VAL A 181 8.70 -2.68 -1.67
C VAL A 181 7.66 -3.61 -2.32
N GLY A 182 6.55 -3.88 -1.63
CA GLY A 182 5.45 -4.68 -2.16
C GLY A 182 4.87 -4.11 -3.46
N ALA A 183 4.69 -2.78 -3.52
CA ALA A 183 4.22 -2.10 -4.72
C ALA A 183 5.20 -2.25 -5.89
N ALA A 184 6.48 -2.06 -5.66
CA ALA A 184 7.51 -2.24 -6.69
C ALA A 184 7.50 -3.69 -7.22
N ASN A 185 7.43 -4.68 -6.32
CA ASN A 185 7.39 -6.10 -6.70
C ASN A 185 6.15 -6.48 -7.53
N MET A 186 5.02 -5.77 -7.35
CA MET A 186 3.80 -5.99 -8.11
C MET A 186 3.81 -5.24 -9.46
N LEU A 187 4.30 -4.00 -9.48
CA LEU A 187 4.21 -3.15 -10.66
C LEU A 187 5.34 -3.39 -11.67
N ILE A 188 6.56 -3.68 -11.23
CA ILE A 188 7.68 -3.93 -12.15
C ILE A 188 7.37 -5.06 -13.14
N PRO A 189 6.87 -6.26 -12.72
CA PRO A 189 6.51 -7.30 -13.67
C PRO A 189 5.34 -6.92 -14.58
N LEU A 190 4.39 -6.09 -14.08
CA LEU A 190 3.28 -5.61 -14.89
C LEU A 190 3.78 -4.73 -16.05
N VAL A 191 4.67 -3.78 -15.74
CA VAL A 191 5.27 -2.87 -16.72
C VAL A 191 6.17 -3.64 -17.70
N ALA A 192 6.87 -4.67 -17.21
CA ALA A 192 7.69 -5.52 -18.06
C ALA A 192 6.88 -6.27 -19.13
N ARG A 193 5.63 -6.67 -18.82
CA ARG A 193 4.72 -7.28 -19.81
C ARG A 193 4.30 -6.30 -20.93
N MET A 194 4.47 -5.01 -20.71
CA MET A 194 4.20 -3.96 -21.71
C MET A 194 5.41 -3.66 -22.60
N GLY A 195 6.48 -4.45 -22.49
CA GLY A 195 7.66 -4.36 -23.35
C GLY A 195 8.87 -3.68 -22.74
N TYR A 196 8.80 -3.22 -21.48
CA TYR A 196 9.94 -2.66 -20.78
C TYR A 196 10.80 -3.76 -20.13
N LYS A 197 12.12 -3.59 -20.12
CA LYS A 197 12.99 -4.47 -19.32
C LYS A 197 12.84 -4.12 -17.85
N GLN A 198 12.77 -5.13 -16.96
CA GLN A 198 12.60 -4.91 -15.52
C GLN A 198 13.66 -4.00 -14.90
N GLU A 199 14.90 -4.11 -15.37
CA GLU A 199 16.05 -3.27 -14.96
C GLU A 199 15.89 -1.78 -15.32
N ASN A 200 15.04 -1.48 -16.29
CA ASN A 200 14.74 -0.13 -16.77
C ASN A 200 13.49 0.48 -16.14
N VAL A 201 12.81 -0.27 -15.22
CA VAL A 201 11.62 0.20 -14.53
C VAL A 201 12.00 0.69 -13.14
N THR A 202 11.72 1.94 -12.84
CA THR A 202 11.94 2.55 -11.51
C THR A 202 10.61 2.94 -10.90
N ILE A 203 10.39 2.58 -9.64
CA ILE A 203 9.23 3.00 -8.86
C ILE A 203 9.69 3.95 -7.78
N THR A 204 9.19 5.17 -7.79
CA THR A 204 9.46 6.20 -6.78
C THR A 204 8.18 6.58 -6.06
N PHE A 205 8.30 7.23 -4.90
CA PHE A 205 7.16 7.63 -4.09
C PHE A 205 7.26 9.12 -3.76
N ILE A 206 6.12 9.80 -3.81
CA ILE A 206 6.05 11.20 -3.38
C ILE A 206 6.32 11.24 -1.87
N GLU A 207 7.41 11.90 -1.49
CA GLU A 207 7.70 12.22 -0.10
C GLU A 207 7.06 13.59 0.19
N SER A 208 5.88 13.59 0.81
CA SER A 208 5.34 14.85 1.33
C SER A 208 6.01 15.15 2.66
N ASP A 209 6.38 16.41 2.87
CA ASP A 209 6.99 16.97 4.09
C ASP A 209 6.05 16.90 5.33
N ASP A 210 4.82 16.46 5.14
CA ASP A 210 3.85 16.28 6.21
C ASP A 210 4.20 15.06 7.07
N LYS A 211 4.76 15.33 8.25
CA LYS A 211 5.01 14.37 9.35
C LYS A 211 3.75 13.64 9.85
N LYS A 212 2.57 13.97 9.34
CA LYS A 212 1.33 13.23 9.51
C LYS A 212 1.18 12.25 8.34
N GLY A 213 1.84 11.09 8.44
CA GLY A 213 1.54 9.95 7.58
C GLY A 213 0.03 9.77 7.55
N GLY A 214 -0.56 9.72 6.35
CA GLY A 214 -1.99 9.57 6.17
C GLY A 214 -2.47 8.24 6.75
N ILE A 215 -2.81 8.24 8.04
CA ILE A 215 -3.50 7.16 8.70
C ILE A 215 -4.97 7.45 8.45
N ALA A 216 -5.54 6.80 7.44
CA ALA A 216 -6.97 6.88 7.19
C ALA A 216 -7.68 5.91 8.14
N TRP A 217 -8.55 6.46 8.97
CA TRP A 217 -9.43 5.69 9.83
C TRP A 217 -10.65 5.26 9.04
N ILE A 218 -10.87 3.97 8.92
CA ILE A 218 -12.18 3.43 8.62
C ILE A 218 -12.49 2.55 9.82
N LEU A 219 -13.15 3.16 10.79
CA LEU A 219 -13.91 2.47 11.81
C LEU A 219 -15.36 2.54 11.34
N ASP A 220 -15.87 1.45 10.76
CA ASP A 220 -17.29 1.16 10.70
C ASP A 220 -17.71 0.46 12.00
#